data_8049f1cd123c79859ea58296ca66724c
#
_entry.id   8049f1cd123c79859ea58296ca66724c
#
_cell.length_a   1.000
_cell.length_b   1.000
_cell.length_c   1.000
_cell.angle_alpha   90.00
_cell.angle_beta   90.00
_cell.angle_gamma   90.00
#
_symmetry.space_group_name_H-M   'P 1'
#
loop_
_entity.id
_entity.type
_entity.pdbx_description
1 polymer ?
#
loop_
_entity_poly.entity_id
_entity_poly.type
_entity_poly.pdbx_seq_one_letter_code
_entity_poly.pdbx_strand_id
1 'polypeptide(L)'
;MLQFLYSFKNTSNKNNSDLIDSAYRDGNKHVYSCHIGCAPLDLKASFNAAGIDEIVVDGDEVKVTHAGLAGAGVGAGMCRGMGEGVKYIELLEEGGGSKVGRARVVTPKLEKVVIGVDDTDVKDAGATWTMAHNLGVELKNEGFEYLDHVIVQLYPHNPHKTQNCVSIALTFAVPEDKKEELIKRTIEILKRDTLSDKTAIAVLEGLEIPEKLRQYSIATKSGMMDIETAEATAKELDIDLIAVTGDQGKVGALAALGLYNDVEEAVKVYDKS
;
A
#
# COMPACT_ATOMS: atom_id res chain seq x y z
N MET A 1 4.22 0.68 7.93
CA MET A 1 4.10 1.98 7.21
C MET A 1 3.01 2.76 7.90
N LEU A 2 3.32 3.96 8.36
CA LEU A 2 2.33 4.85 8.93
C LEU A 2 2.05 5.93 7.91
N GLN A 3 0.83 5.93 7.38
CA GLN A 3 0.40 6.95 6.43
C GLN A 3 -0.29 8.07 7.21
N PHE A 4 0.33 9.26 7.23
CA PHE A 4 -0.26 10.46 7.83
C PHE A 4 -0.57 11.49 6.75
N LEU A 5 -1.79 12.00 6.76
CA LEU A 5 -2.23 13.12 5.92
C LEU A 5 -1.73 14.44 6.52
N TYR A 6 -0.90 15.18 5.80
CA TYR A 6 -0.52 16.53 6.17
C TYR A 6 -0.38 17.49 5.01
N SER A 7 -1.02 18.64 5.18
CA SER A 7 -0.81 19.84 4.41
C SER A 7 0.22 20.75 5.12
N PHE A 8 1.52 20.41 5.05
CA PHE A 8 2.58 21.37 5.28
C PHE A 8 3.78 21.03 4.40
N LYS A 9 4.25 22.04 3.64
CA LYS A 9 5.51 21.98 2.90
C LYS A 9 6.65 21.70 3.88
N ASN A 10 7.15 20.47 3.96
CA ASN A 10 8.50 20.26 4.45
C ASN A 10 9.04 18.87 4.08
N THR A 11 9.88 18.84 3.08
CA THR A 11 10.83 17.75 2.79
C THR A 11 11.93 17.64 3.86
N SER A 12 11.88 18.44 4.93
CA SER A 12 12.90 18.49 5.97
C SER A 12 12.76 17.43 7.06
N ASN A 13 11.64 16.66 7.09
CA ASN A 13 11.42 15.70 8.17
C ASN A 13 12.37 14.48 8.14
N LYS A 14 12.98 14.15 7.01
CA LYS A 14 13.98 13.06 6.93
C LYS A 14 15.22 13.33 7.78
N ASN A 15 15.52 14.60 8.09
CA ASN A 15 16.69 14.98 8.88
C ASN A 15 16.38 15.11 10.38
N ASN A 16 15.13 14.88 10.80
CA ASN A 16 14.69 15.22 12.15
C ASN A 16 14.50 14.01 13.06
N SER A 17 14.65 12.79 12.55
CA SER A 17 14.58 11.56 13.34
C SER A 17 15.25 10.40 12.61
N ASP A 18 16.10 9.68 13.30
CA ASP A 18 16.71 8.43 12.81
C ASP A 18 15.68 7.29 12.67
N LEU A 19 14.44 7.50 13.12
CA LEU A 19 13.35 6.57 12.92
C LEU A 19 12.73 6.65 11.53
N ILE A 20 13.04 7.67 10.73
CA ILE A 20 12.44 7.89 9.41
C ILE A 20 13.40 7.45 8.31
N ASP A 21 13.11 6.34 7.65
CA ASP A 21 13.87 5.85 6.49
C ASP A 21 13.61 6.68 5.25
N SER A 22 12.35 6.92 4.98
CA SER A 22 11.92 7.68 3.82
C SER A 22 10.65 8.48 4.10
N ALA A 23 10.51 9.57 3.39
CA ALA A 23 9.30 10.38 3.39
C ALA A 23 9.04 10.89 1.98
N TYR A 24 7.83 10.75 1.49
CA TYR A 24 7.41 11.28 0.20
C TYR A 24 5.98 11.81 0.27
N ARG A 25 5.60 12.54 -0.76
CA ARG A 25 4.24 13.06 -0.89
C ARG A 25 3.52 12.33 -2.01
N ASP A 26 2.32 11.87 -1.69
CA ASP A 26 1.38 11.30 -2.65
C ASP A 26 0.08 12.12 -2.59
N GLY A 27 -0.15 12.95 -3.60
CA GLY A 27 -1.25 13.89 -3.64
C GLY A 27 -1.26 14.80 -2.39
N ASN A 28 -2.28 14.67 -1.56
CA ASN A 28 -2.42 15.37 -0.28
C ASN A 28 -1.88 14.58 0.92
N LYS A 29 -1.37 13.37 0.69
CA LYS A 29 -0.87 12.49 1.74
C LYS A 29 0.66 12.63 1.87
N HIS A 30 1.15 12.65 3.09
CA HIS A 30 2.57 12.47 3.39
C HIS A 30 2.77 11.06 3.91
N VAL A 31 3.58 10.29 3.22
CA VAL A 31 3.88 8.90 3.56
C VAL A 31 5.26 8.85 4.19
N TYR A 32 5.36 8.21 5.34
CA TYR A 32 6.62 7.98 6.05
C TYR A 32 6.84 6.47 6.18
N SER A 33 8.02 6.00 5.78
CA SER A 33 8.53 4.69 6.17
C SER A 33 9.39 4.88 7.40
N CYS A 34 9.07 4.15 8.48
CA CYS A 34 9.70 4.38 9.77
C CYS A 34 10.05 3.06 10.46
N HIS A 35 11.10 3.08 11.26
CA HIS A 35 11.41 2.05 12.23
C HIS A 35 10.65 2.25 13.54
N ILE A 36 10.33 1.12 14.20
CA ILE A 36 9.82 1.10 15.56
C ILE A 36 10.99 1.34 16.51
N GLY A 37 10.79 2.18 17.53
CA GLY A 37 11.80 2.46 18.53
C GLY A 37 11.79 3.90 19.03
N CYS A 38 12.88 4.30 19.64
CA CYS A 38 13.12 5.66 20.13
C CYS A 38 14.38 6.22 19.48
N ALA A 39 14.38 7.48 19.11
CA ALA A 39 15.54 8.20 18.60
C ALA A 39 15.69 9.55 19.27
N PRO A 40 16.90 9.95 19.68
CA PRO A 40 17.14 11.29 20.19
C PRO A 40 16.98 12.31 19.07
N LEU A 41 16.41 13.47 19.39
CA LEU A 41 16.23 14.57 18.44
C LEU A 41 17.23 15.69 18.73
N ASP A 42 17.98 16.14 17.71
CA ASP A 42 18.80 17.36 17.78
C ASP A 42 17.91 18.58 17.48
N LEU A 43 17.15 19.01 18.49
CA LEU A 43 16.20 20.11 18.34
C LEU A 43 16.91 21.46 18.35
N LYS A 44 16.65 22.27 17.31
CA LYS A 44 17.17 23.62 17.15
C LYS A 44 16.06 24.59 16.78
N ALA A 45 15.85 25.62 17.59
CA ALA A 45 14.84 26.64 17.32
C ALA A 45 15.01 27.22 15.92
N SER A 46 13.91 27.37 15.20
CA SER A 46 13.79 27.88 13.82
C SER A 46 14.37 26.96 12.73
N PHE A 47 15.20 25.98 13.05
CA PHE A 47 15.80 25.07 12.05
C PHE A 47 15.19 23.68 12.10
N ASN A 48 15.15 23.09 13.30
CA ASN A 48 14.67 21.74 13.57
C ASN A 48 13.93 21.75 14.90
N ALA A 49 12.77 22.35 14.91
CA ALA A 49 12.04 22.61 16.15
C ALA A 49 11.21 21.42 16.65
N ALA A 50 10.91 20.43 15.81
CA ALA A 50 10.14 19.24 16.19
C ALA A 50 10.51 18.03 15.32
N GLY A 51 10.25 16.82 15.83
CA GLY A 51 10.44 15.55 15.14
C GLY A 51 9.63 14.43 15.80
N ILE A 52 9.80 13.21 15.28
CA ILE A 52 9.27 11.98 15.88
C ILE A 52 10.38 11.39 16.74
N ASP A 53 10.16 11.29 18.06
CA ASP A 53 11.15 10.72 18.99
C ASP A 53 10.84 9.28 19.42
N GLU A 54 9.60 8.81 19.20
CA GLU A 54 9.23 7.44 19.54
C GLU A 54 8.14 6.92 18.61
N ILE A 55 8.27 5.66 18.22
CA ILE A 55 7.23 4.87 17.55
C ILE A 55 7.11 3.52 18.25
N VAL A 56 5.92 3.19 18.74
CA VAL A 56 5.65 1.94 19.44
C VAL A 56 4.43 1.27 18.82
N VAL A 57 4.52 -0.05 18.64
CA VAL A 57 3.36 -0.91 18.38
C VAL A 57 2.98 -1.61 19.68
N ASP A 58 1.74 -1.41 20.11
CA ASP A 58 1.20 -1.95 21.35
C ASP A 58 -0.15 -2.61 21.07
N GLY A 59 -0.11 -3.93 20.93
CA GLY A 59 -1.28 -4.72 20.51
C GLY A 59 -1.77 -4.28 19.12
N ASP A 60 -3.01 -3.81 19.07
CA ASP A 60 -3.69 -3.31 17.88
C ASP A 60 -3.51 -1.80 17.63
N GLU A 61 -2.56 -1.17 18.34
CA GLU A 61 -2.31 0.27 18.24
C GLU A 61 -0.90 0.59 17.76
N VAL A 62 -0.80 1.67 16.99
CA VAL A 62 0.47 2.33 16.67
C VAL A 62 0.48 3.68 17.35
N LYS A 63 1.53 3.92 18.15
CA LYS A 63 1.73 5.10 18.97
C LYS A 63 2.92 5.90 18.43
N VAL A 64 2.69 7.10 17.95
CA VAL A 64 3.72 7.98 17.37
C VAL A 64 3.86 9.23 18.24
N THR A 65 5.00 9.36 18.93
CA THR A 65 5.29 10.50 19.79
C THR A 65 6.04 11.58 19.01
N HIS A 66 5.49 12.78 19.03
CA HIS A 66 6.10 13.98 18.49
C HIS A 66 6.68 14.80 19.63
N ALA A 67 7.96 15.14 19.55
CA ALA A 67 8.65 16.02 20.49
C ALA A 67 9.11 17.30 19.79
N GLY A 68 9.16 18.40 20.54
CA GLY A 68 9.61 19.67 19.95
C GLY A 68 9.74 20.80 20.96
N LEU A 69 10.53 21.79 20.62
CA LEU A 69 10.76 22.99 21.40
C LEU A 69 9.49 23.86 21.49
N ALA A 70 9.32 24.52 22.61
CA ALA A 70 8.15 25.35 22.89
C ALA A 70 6.85 24.58 22.71
N GLY A 71 5.98 25.00 21.79
CA GLY A 71 4.75 24.32 21.43
C GLY A 71 4.86 23.41 20.20
N ALA A 72 6.04 23.26 19.59
CA ALA A 72 6.17 22.62 18.28
C ALA A 72 5.87 21.10 18.33
N GLY A 73 6.31 20.39 19.37
CA GLY A 73 6.01 18.96 19.54
C GLY A 73 4.54 18.72 19.81
N VAL A 74 3.97 19.46 20.77
CA VAL A 74 2.54 19.37 21.09
C VAL A 74 1.67 19.76 19.88
N GLY A 75 2.01 20.87 19.22
CA GLY A 75 1.30 21.31 18.01
C GLY A 75 1.38 20.29 16.87
N ALA A 76 2.55 19.63 16.70
CA ALA A 76 2.72 18.56 15.75
C ALA A 76 1.80 17.37 16.03
N GLY A 77 1.71 16.92 17.28
CA GLY A 77 0.81 15.84 17.69
C GLY A 77 -0.66 16.23 17.57
N MET A 78 -1.05 17.40 18.10
CA MET A 78 -2.43 17.86 18.08
C MET A 78 -2.97 18.04 16.66
N CYS A 79 -2.19 18.65 15.78
CA CYS A 79 -2.59 18.77 14.38
C CYS A 79 -2.76 17.40 13.73
N ARG A 80 -1.87 16.45 13.97
CA ARG A 80 -1.91 15.09 13.41
C ARG A 80 -3.05 14.27 13.98
N GLY A 81 -3.40 14.51 15.21
CA GLY A 81 -4.53 13.89 15.85
C GLY A 81 -5.92 14.28 15.28
N MET A 82 -5.99 15.30 14.43
CA MET A 82 -7.22 15.66 13.71
C MET A 82 -7.41 14.83 12.42
N GLY A 83 -6.44 13.96 12.06
CA GLY A 83 -6.53 13.10 10.88
C GLY A 83 -7.59 12.03 11.04
N GLU A 84 -8.22 11.66 9.92
CA GLU A 84 -9.13 10.51 9.88
C GLU A 84 -8.37 9.23 10.28
N GLY A 85 -9.02 8.33 11.03
CA GLY A 85 -8.43 7.10 11.51
C GLY A 85 -7.59 7.24 12.79
N VAL A 86 -7.41 8.44 13.35
CA VAL A 86 -6.80 8.62 14.66
C VAL A 86 -7.78 8.21 15.76
N LYS A 87 -7.34 7.32 16.68
CA LYS A 87 -8.16 6.90 17.84
C LYS A 87 -8.22 7.99 18.90
N TYR A 88 -7.05 8.50 19.32
CA TYR A 88 -6.93 9.59 20.31
C TYR A 88 -5.52 10.19 20.29
N ILE A 89 -5.35 11.25 21.11
CA ILE A 89 -4.08 11.94 21.34
C ILE A 89 -3.81 11.94 22.84
N GLU A 90 -2.55 11.74 23.20
CA GLU A 90 -2.06 11.89 24.57
C GLU A 90 -1.12 13.10 24.66
N LEU A 91 -1.38 14.02 25.57
CA LEU A 91 -0.43 15.04 25.95
C LEU A 91 0.50 14.47 27.01
N LEU A 92 1.76 14.23 26.65
CA LEU A 92 2.75 13.63 27.54
C LEU A 92 3.52 14.67 28.32
N GLU A 93 3.94 15.75 27.66
CA GLU A 93 4.66 16.88 28.26
C GLU A 93 4.17 18.20 27.66
N GLU A 94 3.88 19.15 28.54
CA GLU A 94 3.46 20.48 28.15
C GLU A 94 4.57 21.27 27.53
N GLY A 95 5.04 21.58 26.63
CA GLY A 95 6.16 22.45 26.22
C GLY A 95 6.00 23.89 26.70
N GLY A 96 6.78 24.76 26.14
CA GLY A 96 6.70 26.22 26.38
C GLY A 96 8.07 26.85 26.53
N GLY A 97 8.29 27.99 25.92
CA GLY A 97 9.60 28.67 25.93
C GLY A 97 10.71 27.75 25.41
N SER A 98 11.71 27.46 26.24
CA SER A 98 12.82 26.54 25.92
C SER A 98 12.54 25.07 26.27
N LYS A 99 11.39 24.76 26.86
CA LYS A 99 11.05 23.39 27.25
C LYS A 99 10.58 22.59 26.03
N VAL A 100 10.96 21.32 26.01
CA VAL A 100 10.44 20.35 25.05
C VAL A 100 9.04 19.96 25.47
N GLY A 101 8.11 19.98 24.51
CA GLY A 101 6.77 19.43 24.68
C GLY A 101 6.62 18.15 23.88
N ARG A 102 5.79 17.20 24.36
CA ARG A 102 5.50 15.92 23.71
C ARG A 102 4.03 15.63 23.64
N ALA A 103 3.58 15.22 22.46
CA ALA A 103 2.26 14.67 22.25
C ALA A 103 2.34 13.39 21.41
N ARG A 104 1.54 12.41 21.79
CA ARG A 104 1.46 11.10 21.13
C ARG A 104 0.16 11.00 20.38
N VAL A 105 0.23 10.59 19.11
CA VAL A 105 -0.90 10.24 18.28
C VAL A 105 -1.05 8.72 18.30
N VAL A 106 -2.26 8.24 18.55
CA VAL A 106 -2.58 6.81 18.59
C VAL A 106 -3.53 6.47 17.46
N THR A 107 -3.13 5.49 16.65
CA THR A 107 -3.91 4.98 15.51
C THR A 107 -4.09 3.48 15.63
N PRO A 108 -5.08 2.86 14.97
CA PRO A 108 -5.12 1.41 14.84
C PRO A 108 -3.88 0.92 14.06
N LYS A 109 -3.39 -0.27 14.44
CA LYS A 109 -2.45 -1.03 13.62
C LYS A 109 -3.21 -1.67 12.48
N LEU A 110 -2.81 -1.40 11.25
CA LEU A 110 -3.37 -2.00 10.06
C LEU A 110 -2.26 -2.70 9.26
N GLU A 111 -2.61 -3.82 8.68
CA GLU A 111 -1.76 -4.55 7.74
C GLU A 111 -2.07 -4.10 6.31
N LYS A 112 -1.04 -3.95 5.50
CA LYS A 112 -1.21 -3.65 4.09
C LYS A 112 -1.36 -4.95 3.32
N VAL A 113 -2.45 -5.04 2.55
CA VAL A 113 -2.75 -6.16 1.66
C VAL A 113 -2.90 -5.62 0.24
N VAL A 114 -2.17 -6.20 -0.70
CA VAL A 114 -2.28 -5.87 -2.12
C VAL A 114 -2.83 -7.08 -2.86
N ILE A 115 -3.91 -6.88 -3.59
CA ILE A 115 -4.57 -7.92 -4.37
C ILE A 115 -4.37 -7.63 -5.85
N GLY A 116 -3.61 -8.49 -6.52
CA GLY A 116 -3.51 -8.52 -7.97
C GLY A 116 -4.71 -9.24 -8.56
N VAL A 117 -5.32 -8.70 -9.61
CA VAL A 117 -6.49 -9.27 -10.30
C VAL A 117 -6.24 -9.28 -11.79
N ASP A 118 -6.52 -10.41 -12.45
CA ASP A 118 -6.40 -10.50 -13.91
C ASP A 118 -7.43 -11.43 -14.54
N ASP A 119 -7.62 -11.28 -15.86
CA ASP A 119 -8.49 -12.09 -16.71
C ASP A 119 -9.96 -12.13 -16.24
N THR A 120 -10.56 -10.98 -15.93
CA THR A 120 -11.97 -10.90 -15.52
C THR A 120 -12.95 -10.65 -16.67
N ASP A 121 -12.45 -10.25 -17.86
CA ASP A 121 -13.22 -9.93 -19.04
C ASP A 121 -13.08 -10.98 -20.14
N VAL A 122 -13.91 -10.86 -21.16
CA VAL A 122 -13.83 -11.66 -22.37
C VAL A 122 -13.65 -10.73 -23.58
N LYS A 123 -13.35 -11.30 -24.75
CA LYS A 123 -12.98 -10.52 -25.94
C LYS A 123 -14.00 -9.44 -26.32
N ASP A 124 -15.28 -9.71 -26.12
CA ASP A 124 -16.38 -8.86 -26.59
C ASP A 124 -17.14 -8.19 -25.43
N ALA A 125 -16.75 -8.41 -24.16
CA ALA A 125 -17.45 -7.87 -23.02
C ALA A 125 -16.57 -7.75 -21.77
N GLY A 126 -16.84 -6.72 -20.97
CA GLY A 126 -16.15 -6.45 -19.70
C GLY A 126 -14.87 -5.64 -19.87
N ALA A 127 -14.22 -5.43 -18.76
CA ALA A 127 -12.88 -4.85 -18.65
C ALA A 127 -12.35 -5.11 -17.24
N THR A 128 -11.20 -5.72 -17.11
CA THR A 128 -10.58 -6.04 -15.81
C THR A 128 -10.38 -4.79 -14.93
N TRP A 129 -10.04 -3.65 -15.54
CA TRP A 129 -9.99 -2.36 -14.83
C TRP A 129 -11.30 -2.02 -14.12
N THR A 130 -12.42 -2.02 -14.87
CA THR A 130 -13.73 -1.62 -14.34
C THR A 130 -14.19 -2.61 -13.28
N MET A 131 -14.00 -3.91 -13.53
CA MET A 131 -14.35 -4.97 -12.60
C MET A 131 -13.58 -4.79 -11.27
N ALA A 132 -12.27 -4.60 -11.33
CA ALA A 132 -11.44 -4.40 -10.16
C ALA A 132 -11.79 -3.09 -9.40
N HIS A 133 -12.14 -2.01 -10.12
CA HIS A 133 -12.62 -0.79 -9.48
C HIS A 133 -13.93 -1.04 -8.70
N ASN A 134 -14.91 -1.68 -9.32
CA ASN A 134 -16.18 -1.99 -8.68
C ASN A 134 -15.99 -2.89 -7.46
N LEU A 135 -15.13 -3.90 -7.56
CA LEU A 135 -14.71 -4.76 -6.45
C LEU A 135 -14.14 -3.92 -5.29
N GLY A 136 -13.18 -3.01 -5.56
CA GLY A 136 -12.60 -2.15 -4.54
C GLY A 136 -13.64 -1.26 -3.85
N VAL A 137 -14.58 -0.70 -4.62
CA VAL A 137 -15.68 0.13 -4.09
C VAL A 137 -16.65 -0.70 -3.24
N GLU A 138 -17.01 -1.91 -3.67
CA GLU A 138 -17.90 -2.80 -2.89
C GLU A 138 -17.24 -3.19 -1.57
N LEU A 139 -15.99 -3.62 -1.59
CA LEU A 139 -15.22 -3.94 -0.37
C LEU A 139 -15.09 -2.73 0.56
N LYS A 140 -14.90 -1.52 0.02
CA LYS A 140 -14.91 -0.29 0.81
C LYS A 140 -16.26 -0.07 1.51
N ASN A 141 -17.36 -0.31 0.83
CA ASN A 141 -18.71 -0.19 1.41
C ASN A 141 -18.98 -1.25 2.47
N GLU A 142 -18.28 -2.39 2.44
CA GLU A 142 -18.29 -3.43 3.47
C GLU A 142 -17.37 -3.10 4.67
N GLY A 143 -16.63 -1.98 4.61
CA GLY A 143 -15.80 -1.47 5.71
C GLY A 143 -14.31 -1.77 5.60
N PHE A 144 -13.83 -2.30 4.48
CA PHE A 144 -12.39 -2.43 4.22
C PHE A 144 -11.79 -1.10 3.76
N GLU A 145 -10.67 -0.68 4.34
CA GLU A 145 -10.01 0.56 3.94
C GLU A 145 -9.31 0.38 2.59
N TYR A 146 -9.96 0.85 1.53
CA TYR A 146 -9.46 0.81 0.16
C TYR A 146 -8.56 2.02 -0.12
N LEU A 147 -7.28 1.77 -0.42
CA LEU A 147 -6.25 2.81 -0.51
C LEU A 147 -5.93 3.22 -1.95
N ASP A 148 -5.77 2.25 -2.85
CA ASP A 148 -5.23 2.53 -4.17
C ASP A 148 -5.65 1.49 -5.22
N HIS A 149 -5.56 1.90 -6.51
CA HIS A 149 -5.91 1.14 -7.69
C HIS A 149 -4.91 1.43 -8.82
N VAL A 150 -4.07 0.46 -9.13
CA VAL A 150 -2.99 0.63 -10.11
C VAL A 150 -3.17 -0.32 -11.28
N ILE A 151 -3.10 0.22 -12.51
CA ILE A 151 -2.98 -0.58 -13.73
C ILE A 151 -1.52 -0.97 -13.92
N VAL A 152 -1.29 -2.22 -14.23
CA VAL A 152 0.01 -2.73 -14.66
C VAL A 152 -0.11 -3.21 -16.11
N GLN A 153 0.57 -2.51 -17.01
CA GLN A 153 0.69 -2.89 -18.42
C GLN A 153 1.57 -4.13 -18.52
N LEU A 154 1.06 -5.15 -19.17
CA LEU A 154 1.79 -6.40 -19.46
C LEU A 154 2.27 -6.42 -20.92
N TYR A 155 2.77 -7.57 -21.39
CA TYR A 155 3.31 -7.73 -22.75
C TYR A 155 2.24 -7.45 -23.83
N PRO A 156 2.38 -6.40 -24.65
CA PRO A 156 1.31 -5.95 -25.55
C PRO A 156 1.01 -6.91 -26.70
N HIS A 157 1.95 -7.80 -27.03
CA HIS A 157 1.79 -8.80 -28.11
C HIS A 157 1.33 -10.17 -27.59
N ASN A 158 0.84 -10.26 -26.36
CA ASN A 158 0.31 -11.49 -25.79
C ASN A 158 -0.89 -11.99 -26.63
N PRO A 159 -0.86 -13.20 -27.22
CA PRO A 159 -1.95 -13.74 -28.03
C PRO A 159 -3.21 -14.08 -27.22
N HIS A 160 -3.10 -14.20 -25.90
CA HIS A 160 -4.22 -14.52 -25.01
C HIS A 160 -4.96 -13.28 -24.49
N LYS A 161 -4.45 -12.08 -24.74
CA LYS A 161 -5.12 -10.85 -24.30
C LYS A 161 -6.51 -10.70 -24.94
N THR A 162 -7.44 -10.09 -24.22
CA THR A 162 -8.77 -9.73 -24.73
C THR A 162 -8.69 -8.52 -25.65
N GLN A 163 -8.38 -7.35 -25.11
CA GLN A 163 -8.13 -6.10 -25.84
C GLN A 163 -6.77 -5.50 -25.40
N ASN A 164 -6.72 -4.96 -24.19
CA ASN A 164 -5.50 -4.47 -23.59
C ASN A 164 -4.88 -5.58 -22.73
N CYS A 165 -3.56 -5.72 -22.77
CA CYS A 165 -2.87 -6.66 -21.90
C CYS A 165 -2.48 -5.95 -20.60
N VAL A 166 -3.42 -5.88 -19.66
CA VAL A 166 -3.24 -5.20 -18.38
C VAL A 166 -3.77 -6.06 -17.24
N SER A 167 -3.10 -6.01 -16.11
CA SER A 167 -3.59 -6.53 -14.83
C SER A 167 -3.75 -5.38 -13.83
N ILE A 168 -4.43 -5.62 -12.72
CA ILE A 168 -4.80 -4.58 -11.77
C ILE A 168 -4.30 -4.96 -10.38
N ALA A 169 -3.73 -4.00 -9.67
CA ALA A 169 -3.41 -4.12 -8.25
C ALA A 169 -4.34 -3.21 -7.42
N LEU A 170 -5.01 -3.80 -6.43
CA LEU A 170 -5.84 -3.11 -5.44
C LEU A 170 -5.13 -3.14 -4.09
N THR A 171 -4.99 -2.00 -3.44
CA THR A 171 -4.33 -1.90 -2.14
C THR A 171 -5.35 -1.62 -1.04
N PHE A 172 -5.27 -2.39 0.03
CA PHE A 172 -6.09 -2.23 1.22
C PHE A 172 -5.23 -2.09 2.49
N ALA A 173 -5.80 -1.44 3.52
CA ALA A 173 -5.29 -1.47 4.87
C ALA A 173 -6.35 -2.08 5.77
N VAL A 174 -6.01 -3.18 6.45
CA VAL A 174 -6.99 -3.95 7.23
C VAL A 174 -6.40 -4.38 8.58
N PRO A 175 -7.23 -4.53 9.62
CA PRO A 175 -6.83 -5.25 10.83
C PRO A 175 -6.35 -6.67 10.48
N GLU A 176 -5.39 -7.19 11.22
CA GLU A 176 -4.79 -8.50 10.96
C GLU A 176 -5.85 -9.62 10.91
N ASP A 177 -6.81 -9.58 11.80
CA ASP A 177 -7.92 -10.54 11.90
C ASP A 177 -8.96 -10.44 10.77
N LYS A 178 -8.87 -9.40 9.92
CA LYS A 178 -9.75 -9.17 8.77
C LYS A 178 -9.16 -9.54 7.42
N LYS A 179 -7.91 -9.97 7.37
CA LYS A 179 -7.24 -10.32 6.10
C LYS A 179 -7.91 -11.48 5.38
N GLU A 180 -8.18 -12.57 6.09
CA GLU A 180 -8.85 -13.74 5.51
C GLU A 180 -10.27 -13.39 5.02
N GLU A 181 -10.99 -12.55 5.74
CA GLU A 181 -12.32 -12.07 5.33
C GLU A 181 -12.24 -11.24 4.05
N LEU A 182 -11.27 -10.32 3.94
CA LEU A 182 -11.02 -9.55 2.72
C LEU A 182 -10.78 -10.45 1.51
N ILE A 183 -9.88 -11.44 1.63
CA ILE A 183 -9.56 -12.38 0.54
C ILE A 183 -10.78 -13.20 0.15
N LYS A 184 -11.50 -13.74 1.13
CA LYS A 184 -12.72 -14.51 0.90
C LYS A 184 -13.78 -13.68 0.17
N ARG A 185 -14.05 -12.45 0.64
CA ARG A 185 -15.02 -11.55 -0.01
C ARG A 185 -14.60 -11.17 -1.42
N THR A 186 -13.32 -10.93 -1.65
CA THR A 186 -12.76 -10.69 -3.00
C THR A 186 -13.08 -11.85 -3.93
N ILE A 187 -12.84 -13.09 -3.51
CA ILE A 187 -13.12 -14.29 -4.31
C ILE A 187 -14.62 -14.44 -4.58
N GLU A 188 -15.47 -14.20 -3.59
CA GLU A 188 -16.94 -14.30 -3.72
C GLU A 188 -17.47 -13.28 -4.73
N ILE A 189 -17.04 -12.03 -4.65
CA ILE A 189 -17.45 -10.95 -5.58
C ILE A 189 -16.95 -11.27 -7.00
N LEU A 190 -15.69 -11.66 -7.14
CA LEU A 190 -15.14 -12.03 -8.45
C LEU A 190 -15.86 -13.22 -9.07
N LYS A 191 -16.18 -14.27 -8.29
CA LYS A 191 -16.95 -15.42 -8.78
C LYS A 191 -18.36 -15.04 -9.25
N ARG A 192 -18.97 -14.02 -8.63
CA ARG A 192 -20.30 -13.53 -8.99
C ARG A 192 -20.28 -12.71 -10.29
N ASP A 193 -19.25 -11.85 -10.45
CA ASP A 193 -19.29 -10.75 -11.42
C ASP A 193 -18.31 -10.90 -12.59
N THR A 194 -17.34 -11.81 -12.52
CA THR A 194 -16.43 -12.06 -13.64
C THR A 194 -17.18 -12.66 -14.84
N LEU A 195 -16.78 -12.24 -16.04
CA LEU A 195 -17.28 -12.81 -17.29
C LEU A 195 -16.39 -13.93 -17.83
N SER A 196 -15.21 -14.11 -17.23
CA SER A 196 -14.19 -15.01 -17.72
C SER A 196 -14.12 -16.31 -16.89
N ASP A 197 -13.80 -17.39 -17.55
CA ASP A 197 -13.46 -18.69 -16.92
C ASP A 197 -11.96 -18.82 -16.56
N LYS A 198 -11.23 -17.68 -16.58
CA LYS A 198 -9.76 -17.63 -16.45
C LYS A 198 -9.29 -16.76 -15.30
N THR A 199 -10.21 -16.12 -14.56
CA THR A 199 -9.91 -15.15 -13.52
C THR A 199 -9.09 -15.76 -12.39
N ALA A 200 -8.03 -15.06 -12.01
CA ALA A 200 -7.23 -15.37 -10.84
C ALA A 200 -6.84 -14.12 -10.05
N ILE A 201 -6.45 -14.33 -8.80
CA ILE A 201 -5.88 -13.30 -7.94
C ILE A 201 -4.54 -13.74 -7.37
N ALA A 202 -3.73 -12.75 -7.00
CA ALA A 202 -2.53 -12.92 -6.19
C ALA A 202 -2.61 -11.98 -4.99
N VAL A 203 -2.10 -12.41 -3.81
CA VAL A 203 -2.19 -11.63 -2.58
C VAL A 203 -0.79 -11.42 -2.01
N LEU A 204 -0.37 -10.16 -1.86
CA LEU A 204 0.87 -9.78 -1.21
C LEU A 204 0.55 -9.06 0.09
N GLU A 205 1.08 -9.57 1.19
CA GLU A 205 1.00 -8.94 2.50
C GLU A 205 2.27 -8.16 2.84
N GLY A 206 2.12 -7.09 3.61
CA GLY A 206 3.23 -6.28 4.09
C GLY A 206 3.59 -5.09 3.23
N LEU A 207 4.73 -4.47 3.53
CA LEU A 207 5.08 -3.13 3.04
C LEU A 207 6.03 -3.16 1.86
N GLU A 208 6.82 -4.22 1.74
CA GLU A 208 7.91 -4.33 0.78
C GLU A 208 7.52 -5.22 -0.40
N ILE A 209 7.98 -4.86 -1.58
CA ILE A 209 7.91 -5.71 -2.75
C ILE A 209 9.24 -6.47 -2.83
N PRO A 210 9.23 -7.81 -2.76
CA PRO A 210 10.44 -8.60 -2.97
C PRO A 210 11.06 -8.29 -4.35
N GLU A 211 12.38 -8.10 -4.40
CA GLU A 211 13.08 -7.77 -5.65
C GLU A 211 12.82 -8.82 -6.76
N LYS A 212 12.72 -10.08 -6.40
CA LYS A 212 12.39 -11.17 -7.35
C LYS A 212 10.98 -10.99 -7.94
N LEU A 213 10.00 -10.52 -7.13
CA LEU A 213 8.66 -10.23 -7.61
C LEU A 213 8.67 -9.06 -8.61
N ARG A 214 9.45 -8.01 -8.31
CA ARG A 214 9.64 -6.88 -9.21
C ARG A 214 10.25 -7.32 -10.55
N GLN A 215 11.28 -8.16 -10.50
CA GLN A 215 11.92 -8.73 -11.70
C GLN A 215 10.95 -9.59 -12.50
N TYR A 216 10.14 -10.42 -11.85
CA TYR A 216 9.07 -11.18 -12.50
C TYR A 216 8.09 -10.25 -13.25
N SER A 217 7.63 -9.18 -12.60
CA SER A 217 6.70 -8.22 -13.21
C SER A 217 7.30 -7.52 -14.43
N ILE A 218 8.56 -7.10 -14.36
CA ILE A 218 9.27 -6.51 -15.50
C ILE A 218 9.43 -7.55 -16.65
N ALA A 219 9.75 -8.79 -16.33
CA ALA A 219 9.84 -9.85 -17.34
C ALA A 219 8.49 -10.09 -18.03
N THR A 220 7.39 -10.08 -17.30
CA THR A 220 6.02 -10.25 -17.83
C THR A 220 5.57 -9.07 -18.73
N LYS A 221 6.16 -7.88 -18.56
CA LYS A 221 5.96 -6.75 -19.48
C LYS A 221 6.74 -6.91 -20.79
N SER A 222 7.84 -7.66 -20.75
CA SER A 222 8.81 -7.77 -21.86
C SER A 222 8.58 -8.98 -22.75
N GLY A 223 7.78 -9.95 -22.31
CA GLY A 223 7.53 -11.19 -23.06
C GLY A 223 6.49 -12.10 -22.40
N MET A 224 6.26 -13.23 -23.08
CA MET A 224 5.36 -14.27 -22.56
C MET A 224 5.93 -14.90 -21.30
N MET A 225 5.05 -15.15 -20.35
CA MET A 225 5.32 -15.90 -19.13
C MET A 225 4.32 -17.05 -19.02
N ASP A 226 4.74 -18.20 -18.55
CA ASP A 226 3.87 -19.36 -18.31
C ASP A 226 3.36 -19.41 -16.87
N ILE A 227 2.32 -20.23 -16.67
CA ILE A 227 1.67 -20.41 -15.37
C ILE A 227 2.63 -21.09 -14.38
N GLU A 228 3.40 -22.06 -14.84
CA GLU A 228 4.35 -22.81 -14.02
C GLU A 228 5.41 -21.86 -13.40
N THR A 229 5.91 -20.91 -14.17
CA THR A 229 6.84 -19.88 -13.68
C THR A 229 6.17 -18.97 -12.66
N ALA A 230 4.91 -18.58 -12.91
CA ALA A 230 4.15 -17.77 -11.94
C ALA A 230 3.96 -18.51 -10.61
N GLU A 231 3.53 -19.79 -10.67
CA GLU A 231 3.31 -20.61 -9.48
C GLU A 231 4.61 -20.88 -8.71
N ALA A 232 5.70 -21.16 -9.42
CA ALA A 232 7.01 -21.34 -8.79
C ALA A 232 7.50 -20.07 -8.09
N THR A 233 7.31 -18.90 -8.73
CA THR A 233 7.69 -17.61 -8.17
C THR A 233 6.84 -17.26 -6.94
N ALA A 234 5.53 -17.44 -7.02
CA ALA A 234 4.61 -17.19 -5.91
C ALA A 234 4.94 -18.08 -4.71
N LYS A 235 5.16 -19.37 -4.94
CA LYS A 235 5.54 -20.33 -3.89
C LYS A 235 6.86 -19.97 -3.21
N GLU A 236 7.87 -19.56 -3.97
CA GLU A 236 9.18 -19.17 -3.40
C GLU A 236 9.08 -17.91 -2.54
N LEU A 237 8.15 -17.01 -2.89
CA LEU A 237 7.97 -15.73 -2.21
C LEU A 237 6.87 -15.78 -1.14
N ASP A 238 6.26 -16.94 -0.90
CA ASP A 238 5.14 -17.12 0.03
C ASP A 238 3.96 -16.19 -0.29
N ILE A 239 3.62 -16.10 -1.58
CA ILE A 239 2.52 -15.30 -2.11
C ILE A 239 1.35 -16.22 -2.45
N ASP A 240 0.17 -15.92 -1.94
CA ASP A 240 -1.05 -16.63 -2.29
C ASP A 240 -1.44 -16.33 -3.75
N LEU A 241 -1.46 -17.39 -4.58
CA LEU A 241 -1.83 -17.33 -5.99
C LEU A 241 -3.04 -18.22 -6.24
N ILE A 242 -4.21 -17.61 -6.39
CA ILE A 242 -5.49 -18.30 -6.29
C ILE A 242 -6.25 -18.22 -7.61
N ALA A 243 -6.59 -19.39 -8.16
CA ALA A 243 -7.56 -19.49 -9.26
C ALA A 243 -8.97 -19.18 -8.73
N VAL A 244 -9.65 -18.22 -9.31
CA VAL A 244 -11.04 -17.88 -8.98
C VAL A 244 -12.01 -18.65 -9.87
N THR A 245 -11.82 -18.57 -11.18
CA THR A 245 -12.55 -19.36 -12.21
C THR A 245 -11.60 -20.19 -13.08
N GLY A 246 -10.31 -19.82 -13.14
CA GLY A 246 -9.29 -20.54 -13.87
C GLY A 246 -7.87 -20.06 -13.58
N ASP A 247 -6.88 -20.65 -14.22
CA ASP A 247 -5.46 -20.47 -13.89
C ASP A 247 -4.76 -19.40 -14.75
N GLN A 248 -5.33 -19.04 -15.91
CA GLN A 248 -4.65 -18.17 -16.87
C GLN A 248 -4.33 -16.78 -16.28
N GLY A 249 -5.24 -16.21 -15.50
CA GLY A 249 -5.06 -14.93 -14.83
C GLY A 249 -3.96 -14.91 -13.77
N LYS A 250 -3.44 -16.06 -13.33
CA LYS A 250 -2.36 -16.13 -12.33
C LYS A 250 -1.12 -15.35 -12.74
N VAL A 251 -0.77 -15.39 -14.03
CA VAL A 251 0.43 -14.72 -14.56
C VAL A 251 0.33 -13.21 -14.36
N GLY A 252 -0.76 -12.60 -14.79
CA GLY A 252 -0.93 -11.15 -14.68
C GLY A 252 -1.27 -10.70 -13.26
N ALA A 253 -2.06 -11.49 -12.52
CA ALA A 253 -2.36 -11.18 -11.13
C ALA A 253 -1.09 -11.09 -10.26
N LEU A 254 -0.15 -12.04 -10.43
CA LEU A 254 1.15 -11.99 -9.76
C LEU A 254 1.99 -10.79 -10.24
N ALA A 255 1.99 -10.53 -11.55
CA ALA A 255 2.76 -9.42 -12.12
C ALA A 255 2.27 -8.04 -11.63
N ALA A 256 0.98 -7.89 -11.34
CA ALA A 256 0.44 -6.65 -10.79
C ALA A 256 1.08 -6.28 -9.45
N LEU A 257 1.40 -7.27 -8.62
CA LEU A 257 1.96 -7.05 -7.29
C LEU A 257 3.39 -6.48 -7.28
N GLY A 258 4.19 -6.73 -8.32
CA GLY A 258 5.59 -6.28 -8.32
C GLY A 258 5.80 -4.82 -8.71
N LEU A 259 4.75 -4.12 -9.19
CA LEU A 259 4.86 -2.75 -9.69
C LEU A 259 3.78 -1.80 -9.13
N TYR A 260 2.95 -2.24 -8.19
CA TYR A 260 1.83 -1.43 -7.70
C TYR A 260 2.27 -0.10 -7.04
N ASN A 261 3.50 -0.01 -6.56
CA ASN A 261 4.05 1.19 -5.90
C ASN A 261 4.93 2.06 -6.82
N ASP A 262 5.05 1.70 -8.11
CA ASP A 262 5.82 2.42 -9.12
C ASP A 262 4.93 2.63 -10.36
N VAL A 263 4.03 3.62 -10.24
CA VAL A 263 2.99 3.88 -11.25
C VAL A 263 3.59 4.21 -12.62
N GLU A 264 4.73 4.93 -12.67
CA GLU A 264 5.40 5.27 -13.92
C GLU A 264 5.89 4.02 -14.64
N GLU A 265 6.52 3.10 -13.89
CA GLU A 265 6.98 1.83 -14.45
C GLU A 265 5.79 0.89 -14.74
N ALA A 266 4.76 0.88 -13.89
CA ALA A 266 3.57 0.04 -14.07
C ALA A 266 2.90 0.27 -15.43
N VAL A 267 2.64 1.53 -15.81
CA VAL A 267 1.90 1.88 -17.05
C VAL A 267 2.77 1.91 -18.31
N LYS A 268 4.09 1.85 -18.18
CA LYS A 268 5.01 1.92 -19.31
C LYS A 268 4.86 0.72 -20.24
N VAL A 269 4.72 0.96 -21.54
CA VAL A 269 4.65 -0.08 -22.56
C VAL A 269 6.07 -0.51 -22.96
N TYR A 270 6.34 -1.80 -22.91
CA TYR A 270 7.58 -2.40 -23.41
C TYR A 270 7.31 -2.95 -24.81
N ASP A 271 7.42 -2.07 -25.80
CA ASP A 271 7.32 -2.47 -27.20
C ASP A 271 8.73 -2.62 -27.76
N LYS A 272 9.22 -3.86 -27.81
CA LYS A 272 10.40 -4.21 -28.58
C LYS A 272 9.90 -4.77 -29.90
N SER A 273 9.54 -3.87 -30.82
CA SER A 273 9.38 -4.21 -32.24
C SER A 273 10.70 -4.60 -32.90
#